data_162827937b7a3b6c528d9a09107cbb62
#
_entry.id   162827937b7a3b6c528d9a09107cbb62
#
_cell.length_a   1.000
_cell.length_b   1.000
_cell.length_c   1.000
_cell.angle_alpha   90.00
_cell.angle_beta   90.00
_cell.angle_gamma   90.00
#
_symmetry.space_group_name_H-M   'P 1'
#
loop_
_entity.id
_entity.type
_entity.pdbx_description
1 polymer ?
#
loop_
_entity_poly.entity_id
_entity_poly.type
_entity_poly.pdbx_seq_one_letter_code
_entity_poly.pdbx_strand_id
1 'polypeptide(L)'
;SYTIETSKQYPLTIVLDAEYLFDMYVGNSILFASKDKAPEQIIVGVNQNYNGERYQDCSYQEGNSLPTPEGEAFYQFIKIELIDYLEENYRISPFKTIVGNTLTANFTNYFLIEQYATFNAFINISPYYALDIPVLLHQKTTSIKDENIYYYLSNNKDNTKEKEQIIKDTDTILKGVNNVKFKYKYDAFENSSKVAAIGQSVPSALAFIFEMYSSISEDEFENNVKNLSPADAIAYLENKYVEIEYLFG
;
A
#
# COMPACT_ATOMS: atom_id res chain seq x y z
N SER A 1 11.18 -21.83 -0.31
CA SER A 1 11.06 -21.27 -1.67
C SER A 1 9.75 -21.72 -2.31
N TYR A 2 9.25 -20.97 -3.29
CA TYR A 2 7.97 -21.22 -3.96
C TYR A 2 7.79 -22.65 -4.49
N THR A 3 8.87 -23.27 -4.95
CA THR A 3 8.86 -24.65 -5.49
C THR A 3 8.93 -25.74 -4.43
N ILE A 4 9.43 -25.45 -3.24
CA ILE A 4 9.63 -26.43 -2.17
C ILE A 4 8.42 -26.45 -1.22
N GLU A 5 7.90 -25.30 -0.85
CA GLU A 5 6.79 -25.14 0.09
C GLU A 5 5.49 -24.97 -0.69
N THR A 6 4.87 -26.08 -1.08
CA THR A 6 3.71 -26.07 -1.98
C THR A 6 2.41 -25.60 -1.32
N SER A 7 2.32 -25.57 0.01
CA SER A 7 1.16 -25.08 0.77
C SER A 7 1.23 -23.61 1.12
N LYS A 8 2.43 -23.00 1.10
CA LYS A 8 2.62 -21.60 1.46
C LYS A 8 1.97 -20.67 0.44
N GLN A 9 1.22 -19.68 0.92
CA GLN A 9 0.70 -18.56 0.14
C GLN A 9 1.61 -17.33 0.31
N TYR A 10 1.44 -16.35 -0.54
CA TYR A 10 2.30 -15.17 -0.58
C TYR A 10 1.45 -13.91 -0.80
N PRO A 11 1.69 -12.82 -0.08
CA PRO A 11 1.07 -11.52 -0.37
C PRO A 11 1.37 -11.09 -1.81
N LEU A 12 0.37 -10.47 -2.44
CA LEU A 12 0.50 -9.90 -3.77
C LEU A 12 0.86 -8.42 -3.68
N THR A 13 1.82 -7.97 -4.48
CA THR A 13 2.04 -6.55 -4.72
C THR A 13 1.94 -6.23 -6.20
N ILE A 14 1.05 -5.29 -6.55
CA ILE A 14 0.96 -4.69 -7.89
C ILE A 14 1.76 -3.38 -7.87
N VAL A 15 2.78 -3.29 -8.69
CA VAL A 15 3.64 -2.11 -8.83
C VAL A 15 3.30 -1.43 -10.14
N LEU A 16 2.61 -0.30 -10.09
CA LEU A 16 2.44 0.60 -11.22
C LEU A 16 3.75 1.35 -11.48
N ASP A 17 3.90 1.95 -12.67
CA ASP A 17 5.18 2.55 -13.06
C ASP A 17 6.38 1.57 -12.99
N ALA A 18 6.13 0.31 -13.36
CA ALA A 18 7.09 -0.77 -13.18
C ALA A 18 8.44 -0.52 -13.86
N GLU A 19 8.48 0.31 -14.90
CA GLU A 19 9.68 0.67 -15.65
C GLU A 19 10.83 1.17 -14.76
N TYR A 20 10.51 1.84 -13.62
CA TYR A 20 11.51 2.35 -12.68
C TYR A 20 11.25 1.97 -11.22
N LEU A 21 10.01 1.58 -10.86
CA LEU A 21 9.68 1.20 -9.48
C LEU A 21 9.90 -0.29 -9.21
N PHE A 22 9.75 -1.14 -10.21
CA PHE A 22 9.73 -2.61 -10.02
C PHE A 22 11.01 -3.14 -9.39
N ASP A 23 12.16 -2.89 -10.00
CA ASP A 23 13.45 -3.39 -9.50
C ASP A 23 13.76 -2.87 -8.10
N MET A 24 13.39 -1.61 -7.83
CA MET A 24 13.58 -0.99 -6.52
C MET A 24 12.68 -1.65 -5.46
N TYR A 25 11.43 -1.90 -5.81
CA TYR A 25 10.50 -2.59 -4.90
C TYR A 25 10.96 -4.03 -4.62
N VAL A 26 11.31 -4.78 -5.66
CA VAL A 26 11.80 -6.16 -5.56
C VAL A 26 13.06 -6.22 -4.69
N GLY A 27 14.04 -5.36 -4.93
CA GLY A 27 15.28 -5.32 -4.16
C GLY A 27 15.05 -5.08 -2.67
N ASN A 28 14.17 -4.14 -2.33
CA ASN A 28 13.79 -3.89 -0.93
C ASN A 28 12.97 -5.05 -0.34
N SER A 29 12.01 -5.61 -1.08
CA SER A 29 11.23 -6.76 -0.63
C SER A 29 12.13 -7.97 -0.28
N ILE A 30 13.10 -8.28 -1.12
CA ILE A 30 14.09 -9.34 -0.86
C ILE A 30 14.91 -9.03 0.41
N LEU A 31 15.36 -7.79 0.57
CA LEU A 31 16.11 -7.37 1.75
C LEU A 31 15.28 -7.57 3.02
N PHE A 32 14.03 -7.08 3.04
CA PHE A 32 13.15 -7.19 4.19
C PHE A 32 12.81 -8.63 4.53
N ALA A 33 12.50 -9.46 3.53
CA ALA A 33 12.23 -10.89 3.72
C ALA A 33 13.45 -11.63 4.27
N SER A 34 14.68 -11.32 3.78
CA SER A 34 15.92 -11.92 4.26
C SER A 34 16.27 -11.58 5.72
N LYS A 35 15.57 -10.62 6.31
CA LYS A 35 15.75 -10.14 7.69
C LYS A 35 14.53 -10.39 8.58
N ASP A 36 13.57 -11.19 8.12
CA ASP A 36 12.31 -11.47 8.81
C ASP A 36 11.53 -10.19 9.21
N LYS A 37 11.59 -9.18 8.30
CA LYS A 37 10.89 -7.90 8.46
C LYS A 37 9.68 -7.73 7.53
N ALA A 38 9.53 -8.62 6.57
CA ALA A 38 8.37 -8.76 5.71
C ALA A 38 8.28 -10.22 5.22
N PRO A 39 7.10 -10.69 4.80
CA PRO A 39 6.98 -11.97 4.13
C PRO A 39 7.64 -11.93 2.74
N GLU A 40 7.97 -13.10 2.20
CA GLU A 40 8.22 -13.22 0.76
C GLU A 40 6.92 -12.87 0.00
N GLN A 41 7.03 -12.16 -1.11
CA GLN A 41 5.88 -11.63 -1.85
C GLN A 41 5.89 -12.11 -3.31
N ILE A 42 4.70 -12.21 -3.91
CA ILE A 42 4.54 -12.20 -5.37
C ILE A 42 4.42 -10.74 -5.80
N ILE A 43 5.33 -10.30 -6.66
CA ILE A 43 5.39 -8.90 -7.11
C ILE A 43 5.15 -8.86 -8.61
N VAL A 44 4.16 -8.10 -9.02
CA VAL A 44 3.75 -7.94 -10.40
C VAL A 44 3.93 -6.48 -10.81
N GLY A 45 4.79 -6.25 -11.79
CA GLY A 45 5.00 -4.93 -12.37
C GLY A 45 4.06 -4.70 -13.56
N VAL A 46 3.35 -3.57 -13.54
CA VAL A 46 2.55 -3.11 -14.67
C VAL A 46 3.29 -1.98 -15.36
N ASN A 47 3.73 -2.24 -16.59
CA ASN A 47 4.44 -1.26 -17.40
C ASN A 47 3.47 -0.55 -18.34
N GLN A 48 3.35 0.77 -18.21
CA GLN A 48 2.37 1.61 -18.92
C GLN A 48 3.04 2.71 -19.78
N ASN A 49 4.36 2.73 -19.88
CA ASN A 49 5.06 3.90 -20.42
C ASN A 49 5.26 3.91 -21.94
N TYR A 50 4.54 3.06 -22.66
CA TYR A 50 4.63 3.00 -24.11
C TYR A 50 3.56 3.89 -24.76
N ASN A 51 3.95 4.84 -25.61
CA ASN A 51 3.05 5.73 -26.36
C ASN A 51 2.10 6.63 -25.51
N GLY A 52 2.41 6.90 -24.24
CA GLY A 52 1.60 7.77 -23.39
C GLY A 52 0.44 7.06 -22.68
N GLU A 53 0.36 5.74 -22.74
CA GLU A 53 -0.68 4.92 -22.09
C GLU A 53 -0.79 5.22 -20.59
N ARG A 54 0.32 5.41 -19.89
CA ARG A 54 0.32 5.80 -18.47
C ARG A 54 -0.56 7.00 -18.18
N TYR A 55 -0.53 8.02 -19.06
CA TYR A 55 -1.37 9.20 -18.90
C TYR A 55 -2.83 8.88 -19.19
N GLN A 56 -3.12 8.14 -20.25
CA GLN A 56 -4.49 7.76 -20.61
C GLN A 56 -5.12 6.88 -19.51
N ASP A 57 -4.41 5.85 -19.06
CA ASP A 57 -4.89 4.87 -18.08
C ASP A 57 -5.08 5.43 -16.66
N CYS A 58 -4.36 6.49 -16.29
CA CYS A 58 -4.38 7.00 -14.93
C CYS A 58 -4.95 8.41 -14.80
N SER A 59 -5.42 9.02 -15.90
CA SER A 59 -6.03 10.34 -15.89
C SER A 59 -7.42 10.34 -15.27
N TYR A 60 -7.83 11.51 -14.80
CA TYR A 60 -9.12 11.76 -14.19
C TYR A 60 -9.84 12.92 -14.86
N GLN A 61 -11.16 12.94 -14.71
CA GLN A 61 -12.04 14.00 -15.19
C GLN A 61 -11.96 15.21 -14.26
N GLU A 62 -11.70 16.39 -14.81
CA GLU A 62 -11.52 17.62 -14.02
C GLU A 62 -12.77 18.01 -13.20
N GLY A 63 -13.96 17.63 -13.64
CA GLY A 63 -15.21 18.06 -13.02
C GLY A 63 -15.68 17.23 -11.82
N ASN A 64 -15.15 15.99 -11.65
CA ASN A 64 -15.65 15.06 -10.65
C ASN A 64 -14.58 14.15 -10.04
N SER A 65 -13.33 14.34 -10.40
CA SER A 65 -12.17 13.55 -9.92
C SER A 65 -12.28 12.03 -10.16
N LEU A 66 -13.22 11.57 -10.99
CA LEU A 66 -13.37 10.16 -11.35
C LEU A 66 -12.41 9.79 -12.48
N PRO A 67 -12.09 8.49 -12.67
CA PRO A 67 -11.31 8.06 -13.82
C PRO A 67 -11.91 8.51 -15.14
N THR A 68 -11.08 8.75 -16.16
CA THR A 68 -11.56 8.85 -17.55
C THR A 68 -12.12 7.51 -18.01
N PRO A 69 -12.80 7.41 -19.16
CA PRO A 69 -13.24 6.11 -19.69
C PRO A 69 -12.09 5.11 -19.88
N GLU A 70 -10.93 5.57 -20.32
CA GLU A 70 -9.72 4.75 -20.43
C GLU A 70 -9.18 4.35 -19.03
N GLY A 71 -9.20 5.28 -18.10
CA GLY A 71 -8.83 5.02 -16.70
C GLY A 71 -9.76 4.02 -16.03
N GLU A 72 -11.06 4.09 -16.31
CA GLU A 72 -12.03 3.09 -15.82
C GLU A 72 -11.76 1.72 -16.44
N ALA A 73 -11.45 1.62 -17.72
CA ALA A 73 -11.10 0.36 -18.36
C ALA A 73 -9.83 -0.26 -17.72
N PHE A 74 -8.81 0.56 -17.46
CA PHE A 74 -7.60 0.10 -16.80
C PHE A 74 -7.83 -0.30 -15.33
N TYR A 75 -8.69 0.42 -14.61
CA TYR A 75 -9.14 0.04 -13.28
C TYR A 75 -9.81 -1.35 -13.28
N GLN A 76 -10.75 -1.60 -14.20
CA GLN A 76 -11.42 -2.87 -14.34
C GLN A 76 -10.45 -4.00 -14.75
N PHE A 77 -9.50 -3.72 -15.65
CA PHE A 77 -8.45 -4.67 -15.99
C PHE A 77 -7.65 -5.13 -14.76
N ILE A 78 -7.19 -4.20 -13.92
CA ILE A 78 -6.44 -4.57 -12.71
C ILE A 78 -7.33 -5.33 -11.72
N LYS A 79 -8.53 -4.81 -11.48
CA LYS A 79 -9.43 -5.32 -10.43
C LYS A 79 -9.98 -6.70 -10.73
N ILE A 80 -10.33 -6.96 -12.00
CA ILE A 80 -11.03 -8.17 -12.42
C ILE A 80 -10.07 -9.09 -13.16
N GLU A 81 -9.51 -8.65 -14.30
CA GLU A 81 -8.77 -9.57 -15.17
C GLU A 81 -7.41 -9.96 -14.57
N LEU A 82 -6.65 -8.97 -14.11
CA LEU A 82 -5.29 -9.23 -13.61
C LEU A 82 -5.31 -9.96 -12.27
N ILE A 83 -6.12 -9.51 -11.31
CA ILE A 83 -6.18 -10.12 -9.98
C ILE A 83 -6.73 -11.53 -10.07
N ASP A 84 -7.83 -11.75 -10.78
CA ASP A 84 -8.43 -13.09 -10.96
C ASP A 84 -7.41 -14.05 -11.63
N TYR A 85 -6.75 -13.61 -12.70
CA TYR A 85 -5.69 -14.39 -13.34
C TYR A 85 -4.57 -14.78 -12.37
N LEU A 86 -4.15 -13.85 -11.52
CA LEU A 86 -3.07 -14.09 -10.56
C LEU A 86 -3.52 -15.04 -9.44
N GLU A 87 -4.74 -14.91 -8.93
CA GLU A 87 -5.30 -15.78 -7.90
C GLU A 87 -5.53 -17.21 -8.42
N GLU A 88 -5.92 -17.37 -9.68
CA GLU A 88 -6.10 -18.68 -10.31
C GLU A 88 -4.77 -19.41 -10.59
N ASN A 89 -3.69 -18.68 -10.86
CA ASN A 89 -2.44 -19.26 -11.33
C ASN A 89 -1.31 -19.28 -10.28
N TYR A 90 -1.45 -18.51 -9.20
CA TYR A 90 -0.43 -18.38 -8.16
C TYR A 90 -1.03 -18.51 -6.76
N ARG A 91 -0.21 -18.89 -5.80
CA ARG A 91 -0.61 -19.05 -4.40
C ARG A 91 -0.59 -17.71 -3.68
N ILE A 92 -1.62 -16.92 -3.88
CA ILE A 92 -1.76 -15.58 -3.30
C ILE A 92 -2.49 -15.67 -1.97
N SER A 93 -1.93 -15.04 -0.94
CA SER A 93 -2.60 -14.85 0.35
C SER A 93 -3.63 -13.70 0.27
N PRO A 94 -4.51 -13.55 1.27
CA PRO A 94 -5.51 -12.47 1.26
C PRO A 94 -4.94 -11.07 1.17
N PHE A 95 -3.71 -10.84 1.62
CA PHE A 95 -3.11 -9.50 1.70
C PHE A 95 -2.57 -9.03 0.35
N LYS A 96 -3.11 -7.91 -0.13
CA LYS A 96 -2.73 -7.30 -1.41
C LYS A 96 -2.27 -5.86 -1.23
N THR A 97 -1.21 -5.48 -1.92
CA THR A 97 -0.63 -4.12 -1.93
C THR A 97 -0.65 -3.54 -3.35
N ILE A 98 -0.93 -2.25 -3.46
CA ILE A 98 -0.74 -1.50 -4.71
C ILE A 98 0.20 -0.32 -4.49
N VAL A 99 1.10 -0.10 -5.45
CA VAL A 99 2.12 0.95 -5.40
C VAL A 99 2.02 1.85 -6.60
N GLY A 100 2.04 3.15 -6.37
CA GLY A 100 2.05 4.16 -7.45
C GLY A 100 2.87 5.39 -7.09
N ASN A 101 3.27 6.16 -8.13
CA ASN A 101 4.01 7.40 -7.99
C ASN A 101 3.37 8.52 -8.81
N THR A 102 3.16 9.67 -8.22
CA THR A 102 2.54 10.84 -8.87
C THR A 102 1.15 10.57 -9.43
N LEU A 103 0.98 10.44 -10.74
CA LEU A 103 -0.30 10.19 -11.39
C LEU A 103 -0.87 8.81 -11.04
N THR A 104 -0.03 7.78 -11.09
CA THR A 104 -0.43 6.42 -10.69
C THR A 104 -0.73 6.32 -9.21
N ALA A 105 -0.06 7.10 -8.34
CA ALA A 105 -0.39 7.21 -6.92
C ALA A 105 -1.77 7.85 -6.70
N ASN A 106 -2.21 8.80 -7.54
CA ASN A 106 -3.60 9.26 -7.51
C ASN A 106 -4.54 8.13 -7.91
N PHE A 107 -4.21 7.40 -8.98
CA PHE A 107 -5.03 6.32 -9.51
C PHE A 107 -5.24 5.18 -8.53
N THR A 108 -4.24 4.81 -7.73
CA THR A 108 -4.39 3.73 -6.72
C THR A 108 -5.53 3.98 -5.74
N ASN A 109 -5.91 5.23 -5.50
CA ASN A 109 -6.96 5.58 -4.54
C ASN A 109 -8.36 5.12 -4.98
N TYR A 110 -8.59 4.93 -6.28
CA TYR A 110 -9.87 4.42 -6.76
C TYR A 110 -10.17 3.02 -6.24
N PHE A 111 -9.15 2.19 -6.00
CA PHE A 111 -9.29 0.87 -5.39
C PHE A 111 -9.57 0.90 -3.88
N LEU A 112 -9.37 2.04 -3.23
CA LEU A 112 -9.70 2.24 -1.81
C LEU A 112 -11.08 2.83 -1.62
N ILE A 113 -11.44 3.86 -2.40
CA ILE A 113 -12.69 4.63 -2.19
C ILE A 113 -13.96 3.89 -2.61
N GLU A 114 -13.86 2.77 -3.30
CA GLU A 114 -14.99 1.91 -3.61
C GLU A 114 -15.64 1.27 -2.36
N GLN A 115 -16.76 0.59 -2.53
CA GLN A 115 -17.50 0.00 -1.42
C GLN A 115 -16.63 -0.99 -0.61
N TYR A 116 -15.93 -1.88 -1.30
CA TYR A 116 -14.98 -2.83 -0.70
C TYR A 116 -13.61 -2.58 -1.32
N ALA A 117 -12.61 -2.31 -0.49
CA ALA A 117 -11.26 -2.07 -0.97
C ALA A 117 -10.67 -3.32 -1.64
N THR A 118 -10.12 -3.15 -2.82
CA THR A 118 -9.47 -4.26 -3.55
C THR A 118 -8.13 -4.66 -2.94
N PHE A 119 -7.46 -3.71 -2.28
CA PHE A 119 -6.15 -3.88 -1.66
C PHE A 119 -6.20 -3.54 -0.16
N ASN A 120 -5.32 -4.18 0.60
CA ASN A 120 -5.14 -3.92 2.03
C ASN A 120 -4.11 -2.81 2.28
N ALA A 121 -3.15 -2.63 1.37
CA ALA A 121 -2.11 -1.62 1.50
C ALA A 121 -1.97 -0.77 0.24
N PHE A 122 -1.80 0.53 0.46
CA PHE A 122 -1.67 1.56 -0.57
C PHE A 122 -0.38 2.34 -0.34
N ILE A 123 0.55 2.28 -1.31
CA ILE A 123 1.80 3.04 -1.26
C ILE A 123 1.72 4.17 -2.28
N ASN A 124 1.48 5.37 -1.77
CA ASN A 124 1.26 6.59 -2.56
C ASN A 124 2.49 7.51 -2.47
N ILE A 125 3.34 7.44 -3.51
CA ILE A 125 4.57 8.21 -3.55
C ILE A 125 4.30 9.55 -4.26
N SER A 126 4.33 10.64 -3.51
CA SER A 126 4.15 12.02 -4.01
C SER A 126 2.98 12.17 -4.99
N PRO A 127 1.76 11.81 -4.60
CA PRO A 127 0.61 11.74 -5.50
C PRO A 127 0.23 13.10 -6.09
N TYR A 128 -0.24 13.08 -7.32
CA TYR A 128 -0.90 14.20 -7.98
C TYR A 128 -2.41 14.05 -7.84
N TYR A 129 -2.90 14.31 -6.62
CA TYR A 129 -4.30 14.13 -6.29
C TYR A 129 -5.23 14.94 -7.19
N ALA A 130 -6.29 14.29 -7.69
CA ALA A 130 -7.46 14.96 -8.16
C ALA A 130 -8.18 15.68 -6.99
N LEU A 131 -8.89 16.74 -7.27
CA LEU A 131 -9.37 17.71 -6.25
C LEU A 131 -10.18 17.07 -5.12
N ASP A 132 -11.05 16.11 -5.45
CA ASP A 132 -11.97 15.50 -4.47
C ASP A 132 -11.38 14.28 -3.74
N ILE A 133 -10.25 13.74 -4.20
CA ILE A 133 -9.65 12.54 -3.62
C ILE A 133 -9.39 12.64 -2.11
N PRO A 134 -8.84 13.75 -1.57
CA PRO A 134 -8.64 13.88 -0.12
C PRO A 134 -9.92 13.73 0.69
N VAL A 135 -11.03 14.32 0.20
CA VAL A 135 -12.35 14.24 0.86
C VAL A 135 -12.92 12.83 0.77
N LEU A 136 -12.82 12.19 -0.40
CA LEU A 136 -13.28 10.81 -0.61
C LEU A 136 -12.49 9.83 0.26
N LEU A 137 -11.18 10.01 0.39
CA LEU A 137 -10.33 9.23 1.28
C LEU A 137 -10.77 9.37 2.74
N HIS A 138 -11.04 10.58 3.20
CA HIS A 138 -11.54 10.81 4.56
C HIS A 138 -12.86 10.08 4.83
N GLN A 139 -13.83 10.20 3.93
CA GLN A 139 -15.12 9.53 4.02
C GLN A 139 -14.95 8.00 4.08
N LYS A 140 -14.11 7.46 3.21
CA LYS A 140 -13.85 6.02 3.18
C LYS A 140 -13.14 5.53 4.43
N THR A 141 -12.04 6.18 4.81
CA THR A 141 -11.18 5.71 5.91
C THR A 141 -11.87 5.79 7.27
N THR A 142 -12.77 6.73 7.47
CA THR A 142 -13.63 6.80 8.67
C THR A 142 -14.67 5.69 8.74
N SER A 143 -15.07 5.12 7.61
CA SER A 143 -16.15 4.12 7.50
C SER A 143 -15.69 2.65 7.38
N ILE A 144 -14.39 2.39 7.34
CA ILE A 144 -13.83 1.03 7.28
C ILE A 144 -14.24 0.23 8.52
N LYS A 145 -14.73 -1.02 8.33
CA LYS A 145 -15.22 -1.87 9.42
C LYS A 145 -14.52 -3.22 9.51
N ASP A 146 -14.28 -3.85 8.38
CA ASP A 146 -13.97 -5.28 8.35
C ASP A 146 -12.47 -5.54 8.30
N GLU A 147 -11.73 -4.92 7.38
CA GLU A 147 -10.33 -5.20 7.10
C GLU A 147 -9.40 -4.07 7.56
N ASN A 148 -8.18 -4.43 7.95
CA ASN A 148 -7.13 -3.45 8.19
C ASN A 148 -6.67 -2.87 6.85
N ILE A 149 -6.68 -1.54 6.74
CA ILE A 149 -6.16 -0.80 5.59
C ILE A 149 -4.90 -0.03 6.02
N TYR A 150 -3.82 -0.23 5.26
CA TYR A 150 -2.55 0.46 5.44
C TYR A 150 -2.40 1.50 4.33
N TYR A 151 -2.24 2.74 4.71
CA TYR A 151 -2.08 3.84 3.76
C TYR A 151 -0.76 4.58 4.03
N TYR A 152 0.18 4.40 3.13
CA TYR A 152 1.45 5.11 3.15
C TYR A 152 1.40 6.27 2.16
N LEU A 153 1.79 7.45 2.62
CA LEU A 153 1.88 8.68 1.85
C LEU A 153 3.29 9.26 1.96
N SER A 154 3.85 9.73 0.87
CA SER A 154 5.10 10.50 0.92
C SER A 154 5.06 11.76 0.07
N ASN A 155 6.00 12.67 0.32
CA ASN A 155 6.19 13.90 -0.44
C ASN A 155 7.68 14.09 -0.76
N ASN A 156 8.01 15.01 -1.67
CA ASN A 156 9.37 15.40 -2.03
C ASN A 156 9.46 16.91 -2.29
N LYS A 157 10.69 17.44 -2.36
CA LYS A 157 10.94 18.89 -2.55
C LYS A 157 10.64 19.42 -3.94
N ASP A 158 10.54 18.55 -4.95
CA ASP A 158 10.39 18.97 -6.36
C ASP A 158 8.93 19.15 -6.77
N ASN A 159 7.99 18.96 -5.83
CA ASN A 159 6.57 19.25 -6.08
C ASN A 159 6.33 20.77 -6.21
N THR A 160 5.37 21.16 -7.05
CA THR A 160 4.89 22.54 -7.04
C THR A 160 4.23 22.86 -5.71
N LYS A 161 4.14 24.14 -5.35
CA LYS A 161 3.51 24.58 -4.09
C LYS A 161 2.07 24.09 -3.96
N GLU A 162 1.32 24.09 -5.07
CA GLU A 162 -0.07 23.64 -5.10
C GLU A 162 -0.18 22.14 -4.78
N LYS A 163 0.67 21.32 -5.40
CA LYS A 163 0.69 19.86 -5.16
C LYS A 163 1.15 19.53 -3.73
N GLU A 164 2.20 20.21 -3.28
CA GLU A 164 2.69 20.08 -1.91
C GLU A 164 1.59 20.42 -0.90
N GLN A 165 0.83 21.49 -1.13
CA GLN A 165 -0.26 21.91 -0.24
C GLN A 165 -1.37 20.85 -0.19
N ILE A 166 -1.81 20.31 -1.33
CA ILE A 166 -2.83 19.26 -1.36
C ILE A 166 -2.35 18.01 -0.61
N ILE A 167 -1.08 17.63 -0.73
CA ILE A 167 -0.52 16.49 0.02
C ILE A 167 -0.52 16.78 1.52
N LYS A 168 -0.13 17.97 1.97
CA LYS A 168 -0.13 18.39 3.38
C LYS A 168 -1.54 18.45 3.96
N ASP A 169 -2.48 18.94 3.20
CA ASP A 169 -3.89 18.98 3.61
C ASP A 169 -4.45 17.54 3.74
N THR A 170 -4.11 16.67 2.80
CA THR A 170 -4.46 15.25 2.85
C THR A 170 -3.84 14.55 4.06
N ASP A 171 -2.57 14.82 4.35
CA ASP A 171 -1.88 14.31 5.54
C ASP A 171 -2.62 14.75 6.83
N THR A 172 -2.99 16.02 6.91
CA THR A 172 -3.73 16.55 8.06
C THR A 172 -5.08 15.86 8.24
N ILE A 173 -5.80 15.66 7.14
CA ILE A 173 -7.11 14.98 7.13
C ILE A 173 -6.95 13.52 7.58
N LEU A 174 -6.00 12.78 7.01
CA LEU A 174 -5.83 11.35 7.29
C LEU A 174 -5.26 11.09 8.69
N LYS A 175 -4.41 11.95 9.23
CA LYS A 175 -3.97 11.90 10.63
C LYS A 175 -5.11 12.10 11.62
N GLY A 176 -6.14 12.84 11.23
CA GLY A 176 -7.34 13.07 12.04
C GLY A 176 -8.33 11.90 12.06
N VAL A 177 -8.13 10.85 11.26
CA VAL A 177 -9.03 9.70 11.20
C VAL A 177 -8.92 8.86 12.46
N ASN A 178 -9.99 8.79 13.23
CA ASN A 178 -10.09 7.95 14.43
C ASN A 178 -10.75 6.61 14.08
N ASN A 179 -10.00 5.72 13.40
CA ASN A 179 -10.44 4.38 13.05
C ASN A 179 -9.30 3.38 13.25
N VAL A 180 -9.47 2.43 14.17
CA VAL A 180 -8.45 1.42 14.52
C VAL A 180 -8.09 0.50 13.35
N LYS A 181 -8.97 0.37 12.36
CA LYS A 181 -8.77 -0.41 11.14
C LYS A 181 -7.98 0.35 10.07
N PHE A 182 -7.84 1.66 10.20
CA PHE A 182 -7.06 2.49 9.29
C PHE A 182 -5.69 2.78 9.88
N LYS A 183 -4.66 2.25 9.25
CA LYS A 183 -3.26 2.48 9.61
C LYS A 183 -2.67 3.47 8.63
N TYR A 184 -2.11 4.56 9.15
CA TYR A 184 -1.63 5.66 8.32
C TYR A 184 -0.20 6.07 8.69
N LYS A 185 0.63 6.28 7.66
CA LYS A 185 1.97 6.85 7.80
C LYS A 185 2.23 7.86 6.70
N TYR A 186 2.83 8.98 7.08
CA TYR A 186 3.32 10.04 6.18
C TYR A 186 4.80 10.31 6.41
N ASP A 187 5.57 10.33 5.32
CA ASP A 187 6.97 10.72 5.29
C ASP A 187 7.18 11.95 4.39
N ALA A 188 7.59 13.06 4.99
CA ALA A 188 7.97 14.27 4.28
C ALA A 188 9.47 14.27 3.96
N PHE A 189 9.84 13.96 2.74
CA PHE A 189 11.22 14.01 2.27
C PHE A 189 11.57 15.41 1.73
N GLU A 190 11.47 16.43 2.59
CA GLU A 190 11.58 17.84 2.22
C GLU A 190 12.95 18.24 1.62
N ASN A 191 13.99 17.46 1.88
CA ASN A 191 15.34 17.70 1.35
C ASN A 191 15.71 16.79 0.18
N SER A 192 14.83 15.88 -0.21
CA SER A 192 15.09 14.87 -1.23
C SER A 192 14.47 15.24 -2.56
N SER A 193 15.24 15.09 -3.64
CA SER A 193 14.70 15.16 -5.00
C SER A 193 13.63 14.08 -5.20
N LYS A 194 12.80 14.23 -6.22
CA LYS A 194 11.77 13.25 -6.60
C LYS A 194 12.34 11.83 -6.69
N VAL A 195 13.47 11.67 -7.36
CA VAL A 195 14.10 10.34 -7.53
C VAL A 195 14.60 9.78 -6.19
N ALA A 196 15.25 10.60 -5.37
CA ALA A 196 15.72 10.17 -4.05
C ALA A 196 14.57 9.81 -3.10
N ALA A 197 13.48 10.60 -3.13
CA ALA A 197 12.29 10.34 -2.32
C ALA A 197 11.61 9.01 -2.69
N ILE A 198 11.60 8.63 -3.96
CA ILE A 198 11.11 7.30 -4.40
C ILE A 198 11.91 6.20 -3.71
N GLY A 199 13.26 6.30 -3.74
CA GLY A 199 14.15 5.32 -3.11
C GLY A 199 14.00 5.23 -1.59
N GLN A 200 13.62 6.33 -0.92
CA GLN A 200 13.37 6.38 0.52
C GLN A 200 11.96 5.89 0.88
N SER A 201 10.98 6.12 0.01
CA SER A 201 9.58 5.76 0.24
C SER A 201 9.36 4.25 0.30
N VAL A 202 9.97 3.49 -0.61
CA VAL A 202 9.74 2.04 -0.70
C VAL A 202 10.14 1.32 0.60
N PRO A 203 11.37 1.43 1.12
CA PRO A 203 11.73 0.77 2.38
C PRO A 203 10.92 1.28 3.58
N SER A 204 10.59 2.57 3.61
CA SER A 204 9.76 3.13 4.69
C SER A 204 8.34 2.59 4.67
N ALA A 205 7.75 2.44 3.49
CA ALA A 205 6.44 1.84 3.31
C ALA A 205 6.42 0.36 3.71
N LEU A 206 7.42 -0.42 3.27
CA LEU A 206 7.54 -1.83 3.65
C LEU A 206 7.68 -2.01 5.16
N ALA A 207 8.51 -1.21 5.82
CA ALA A 207 8.66 -1.23 7.27
C ALA A 207 7.34 -0.96 8.00
N PHE A 208 6.54 -0.03 7.49
CA PHE A 208 5.23 0.32 8.05
C PHE A 208 4.18 -0.77 7.80
N ILE A 209 4.04 -1.24 6.56
CA ILE A 209 2.99 -2.18 6.16
C ILE A 209 3.19 -3.54 6.84
N PHE A 210 4.44 -4.00 6.93
CA PHE A 210 4.77 -5.31 7.48
C PHE A 210 5.30 -5.25 8.93
N GLU A 211 5.05 -4.15 9.66
CA GLU A 211 5.46 -4.03 11.07
C GLU A 211 4.98 -5.20 11.91
N MET A 212 3.73 -5.64 11.71
CA MET A 212 3.13 -6.77 12.41
C MET A 212 3.84 -8.11 12.12
N TYR A 213 4.42 -8.29 10.94
CA TYR A 213 5.14 -9.50 10.54
C TYR A 213 6.45 -9.70 11.33
N SER A 214 7.03 -8.62 11.80
CA SER A 214 8.25 -8.69 12.62
C SER A 214 8.00 -9.44 13.93
N SER A 215 9.03 -10.13 14.41
CA SER A 215 9.05 -10.64 15.79
C SER A 215 8.71 -9.51 16.77
N ILE A 216 8.18 -9.89 17.95
CA ILE A 216 7.81 -8.93 18.99
C ILE A 216 9.01 -8.01 19.29
N SER A 217 8.77 -6.69 19.16
CA SER A 217 9.73 -5.67 19.54
C SER A 217 9.76 -5.50 21.05
N GLU A 218 10.83 -4.88 21.57
CA GLU A 218 10.92 -4.52 22.99
C GLU A 218 9.76 -3.60 23.41
N ASP A 219 9.41 -2.63 22.58
CA ASP A 219 8.28 -1.71 22.80
C ASP A 219 6.94 -2.46 22.82
N GLU A 220 6.71 -3.38 21.90
CA GLU A 220 5.50 -4.21 21.87
C GLU A 220 5.42 -5.10 23.12
N PHE A 221 6.53 -5.71 23.53
CA PHE A 221 6.58 -6.51 24.75
C PHE A 221 6.27 -5.68 25.98
N GLU A 222 6.93 -4.54 26.16
CA GLU A 222 6.75 -3.67 27.32
C GLU A 222 5.31 -3.12 27.44
N ASN A 223 4.71 -2.72 26.31
CA ASN A 223 3.39 -2.08 26.30
C ASN A 223 2.23 -3.08 26.29
N ASN A 224 2.37 -4.22 25.62
CA ASN A 224 1.23 -5.10 25.34
C ASN A 224 1.31 -6.48 25.99
N VAL A 225 2.50 -6.95 26.42
CA VAL A 225 2.69 -8.32 26.90
C VAL A 225 3.14 -8.39 28.36
N LYS A 226 4.09 -7.56 28.75
CA LYS A 226 4.78 -7.61 30.05
C LYS A 226 3.86 -7.70 31.27
N ASN A 227 2.75 -6.99 31.23
CA ASN A 227 1.81 -6.88 32.36
C ASN A 227 0.62 -7.85 32.26
N LEU A 228 0.59 -8.72 31.26
CA LEU A 228 -0.44 -9.74 31.11
C LEU A 228 -0.19 -10.94 32.05
N SER A 229 -1.25 -11.68 32.36
CA SER A 229 -1.08 -13.01 32.94
C SER A 229 -0.37 -13.94 31.94
N PRO A 230 0.29 -15.04 32.41
CA PRO A 230 0.90 -15.98 31.47
C PRO A 230 -0.06 -16.53 30.41
N ALA A 231 -1.31 -16.77 30.76
CA ALA A 231 -2.34 -17.26 29.84
C ALA A 231 -2.70 -16.19 28.79
N ASP A 232 -2.89 -14.94 29.23
CA ASP A 232 -3.22 -13.84 28.33
C ASP A 232 -2.04 -13.48 27.39
N ALA A 233 -0.81 -13.59 27.90
CA ALA A 233 0.40 -13.38 27.09
C ALA A 233 0.52 -14.45 26.00
N ILE A 234 0.27 -15.72 26.29
CA ILE A 234 0.23 -16.80 25.30
C ILE A 234 -0.88 -16.52 24.28
N ALA A 235 -2.09 -16.19 24.73
CA ALA A 235 -3.20 -15.88 23.83
C ALA A 235 -2.91 -14.68 22.91
N TYR A 236 -2.24 -13.64 23.42
CA TYR A 236 -1.80 -12.50 22.60
C TYR A 236 -0.87 -12.93 21.49
N LEU A 237 0.13 -13.76 21.81
CA LEU A 237 1.09 -14.27 20.83
C LEU A 237 0.42 -15.18 19.79
N GLU A 238 -0.39 -16.13 20.25
CA GLU A 238 -1.12 -17.04 19.37
C GLU A 238 -2.00 -16.26 18.38
N ASN A 239 -2.77 -15.27 18.86
CA ASN A 239 -3.60 -14.43 18.01
C ASN A 239 -2.77 -13.65 16.99
N LYS A 240 -1.63 -13.09 17.39
CA LYS A 240 -0.73 -12.38 16.46
C LYS A 240 -0.24 -13.30 15.35
N TYR A 241 0.24 -14.51 15.70
CA TYR A 241 0.77 -15.44 14.68
C TYR A 241 -0.32 -16.04 13.79
N VAL A 242 -1.52 -16.29 14.32
CA VAL A 242 -2.68 -16.71 13.52
C VAL A 242 -3.06 -15.62 12.50
N GLU A 243 -3.05 -14.36 12.90
CA GLU A 243 -3.32 -13.24 11.99
C GLU A 243 -2.21 -13.10 10.93
N ILE A 244 -0.94 -13.24 11.31
CA ILE A 244 0.19 -13.24 10.38
C ILE A 244 0.06 -14.37 9.35
N GLU A 245 -0.23 -15.60 9.79
CA GLU A 245 -0.41 -16.75 8.91
C GLU A 245 -1.60 -16.56 7.97
N TYR A 246 -2.72 -16.05 8.47
CA TYR A 246 -3.90 -15.77 7.66
C TYR A 246 -3.64 -14.70 6.57
N LEU A 247 -2.99 -13.60 6.94
CA LEU A 247 -2.78 -12.49 6.02
C LEU A 247 -1.63 -12.73 5.04
N PHE A 248 -0.57 -13.36 5.51
CA PHE A 248 0.69 -13.41 4.75
C PHE A 248 1.10 -14.82 4.30
N GLY A 249 0.43 -15.87 4.77
CA GLY A 249 0.66 -17.26 4.37
C GLY A 249 1.73 -17.97 5.19
#